data_216d304776cf9378666f4dec5dc37ad7
#
_entry.id   216d304776cf9378666f4dec5dc37ad7
#
_cell.length_a   1.000
_cell.length_b   1.000
_cell.length_c   1.000
_cell.angle_alpha   90.00
_cell.angle_beta   90.00
_cell.angle_gamma   90.00
#
_symmetry.space_group_name_H-M   'P 1'
#
loop_
_entity.id
_entity.type
_entity.pdbx_description
1 polymer ?
#
loop_
_entity_poly.entity_id
_entity_poly.type
_entity_poly.pdbx_seq_one_letter_code
_entity_poly.pdbx_strand_id
1 'polypeptide(L)'
;FHYLNHFDTFGDIIALYNSRIYNVEQGSDDIAGTILAIWNDRYVANERNIILENNFYPNMLAIAERAWKGGGTEYFDKNGTILPSEDSPEFKEFADFENRMLWHKEHTFKGYPFAYVKQTNVKWNITDAFPNGGDLNKVFPPEQELKDSYLYEGKEYGVHPVIGAGIYLRHVWGKMVPTFYKDPQENHTAYAYTWVYSPKDQEVGLWAEFQNYGRSEMDLAPLQGKWDYKGSRIWINNEEIQPPVWTATHRTKSNEIALGNENCVARPPIAVHLNKGWNKVFLKLPVGKFNMPEVRLVKWMFTTVFVTPDGENAVDGPVSYTHLTLPTT
;
A
#
# COMPACT_ATOMS: atom_id res chain seq x y z
N PHE A 1 -5.84 -15.43 15.58
CA PHE A 1 -4.44 -15.03 15.39
C PHE A 1 -4.31 -14.11 14.20
N HIS A 2 -3.57 -13.03 14.37
CA HIS A 2 -3.18 -12.11 13.30
C HIS A 2 -1.67 -12.14 13.16
N TYR A 3 -1.17 -12.18 11.92
CA TYR A 3 0.26 -12.28 11.61
C TYR A 3 0.74 -11.04 10.88
N LEU A 4 1.91 -10.52 11.21
CA LEU A 4 2.47 -9.30 10.64
C LEU A 4 3.63 -9.49 9.67
N ASN A 5 4.07 -10.71 9.36
CA ASN A 5 5.25 -10.93 8.52
C ASN A 5 5.05 -10.75 7.00
N HIS A 6 3.81 -10.61 6.54
CA HIS A 6 3.48 -10.42 5.13
C HIS A 6 2.59 -9.21 4.87
N PHE A 7 2.43 -8.36 5.87
CA PHE A 7 1.51 -7.23 5.82
C PHE A 7 2.17 -5.95 5.33
N ASP A 8 1.38 -5.13 4.68
CA ASP A 8 1.68 -3.74 4.37
C ASP A 8 1.10 -2.81 5.45
N THR A 9 1.70 -1.63 5.58
CA THR A 9 1.28 -0.63 6.57
C THR A 9 -0.12 -0.09 6.32
N PHE A 10 -0.47 0.10 5.05
CA PHE A 10 -1.68 0.84 4.68
C PHE A 10 -2.83 -0.07 4.26
N GLY A 11 -2.59 -1.03 3.37
CA GLY A 11 -3.64 -1.92 2.90
C GLY A 11 -4.13 -2.90 3.96
N ASP A 12 -3.21 -3.54 4.66
CA ASP A 12 -3.59 -4.57 5.63
C ASP A 12 -4.13 -4.03 6.95
N ILE A 13 -3.81 -2.80 7.35
CA ILE A 13 -4.40 -2.19 8.55
C ILE A 13 -5.93 -2.04 8.42
N ILE A 14 -6.42 -1.85 7.19
CA ILE A 14 -7.86 -1.82 6.91
C ILE A 14 -8.47 -3.17 7.22
N ALA A 15 -7.87 -4.24 6.72
CA ALA A 15 -8.32 -5.61 6.99
C ALA A 15 -8.25 -5.95 8.49
N LEU A 16 -7.16 -5.57 9.17
CA LEU A 16 -7.00 -5.78 10.61
C LEU A 16 -8.06 -5.05 11.43
N TYR A 17 -8.30 -3.78 11.12
CA TYR A 17 -9.30 -2.99 11.82
C TYR A 17 -10.72 -3.50 11.60
N ASN A 18 -11.04 -3.94 10.40
CA ASN A 18 -12.37 -4.44 10.05
C ASN A 18 -12.60 -5.90 10.47
N SER A 19 -11.55 -6.63 10.85
CA SER A 19 -11.65 -8.05 11.22
C SER A 19 -12.46 -8.25 12.49
N ARG A 20 -13.46 -9.12 12.41
CA ARG A 20 -14.25 -9.54 13.56
C ARG A 20 -13.43 -10.46 14.47
N ILE A 21 -13.29 -10.07 15.74
CA ILE A 21 -12.54 -10.87 16.71
C ILE A 21 -13.32 -12.15 17.00
N TYR A 22 -12.64 -13.30 16.86
CA TYR A 22 -13.21 -14.62 17.08
C TYR A 22 -14.52 -14.89 16.30
N ASN A 23 -14.76 -14.15 15.24
CA ASN A 23 -15.98 -14.19 14.41
C ASN A 23 -17.29 -13.99 15.21
N VAL A 24 -17.25 -13.22 16.28
CA VAL A 24 -18.44 -12.82 17.05
C VAL A 24 -18.62 -11.31 17.04
N GLU A 25 -19.84 -10.84 17.10
CA GLU A 25 -20.14 -9.41 17.11
C GLU A 25 -19.80 -8.76 18.43
N GLN A 26 -19.97 -9.50 19.51
CA GLN A 26 -19.69 -9.06 20.87
C GLN A 26 -19.00 -10.17 21.67
N GLY A 27 -18.05 -9.78 22.50
CA GLY A 27 -17.37 -10.70 23.39
C GLY A 27 -18.28 -11.29 24.45
N SER A 28 -17.84 -12.39 25.06
CA SER A 28 -18.44 -13.04 26.23
C SER A 28 -17.33 -13.39 27.22
N ASP A 29 -17.73 -13.84 28.42
CA ASP A 29 -16.78 -14.26 29.46
C ASP A 29 -15.90 -15.45 29.04
N ASP A 30 -16.31 -16.19 28.01
CA ASP A 30 -15.54 -17.31 27.46
C ASP A 30 -14.45 -16.87 26.43
N ILE A 31 -14.42 -15.59 26.05
CA ILE A 31 -13.49 -15.05 25.06
C ILE A 31 -12.51 -14.09 25.75
N ALA A 32 -11.31 -14.59 26.04
CA ALA A 32 -10.26 -13.79 26.69
C ALA A 32 -9.68 -12.67 25.78
N GLY A 33 -9.89 -12.72 24.45
CA GLY A 33 -9.39 -11.73 23.50
C GLY A 33 -8.75 -12.34 22.27
N THR A 34 -7.78 -11.62 21.68
CA THR A 34 -7.07 -12.06 20.48
C THR A 34 -5.56 -11.92 20.65
N ILE A 35 -4.81 -12.54 19.77
CA ILE A 35 -3.35 -12.45 19.73
C ILE A 35 -2.94 -11.84 18.41
N LEU A 36 -2.17 -10.75 18.49
CA LEU A 36 -1.41 -10.21 17.38
C LEU A 36 0.00 -10.78 17.43
N ALA A 37 0.36 -11.61 16.46
CA ALA A 37 1.67 -12.24 16.41
C ALA A 37 2.58 -11.50 15.41
N ILE A 38 3.79 -11.16 15.85
CA ILE A 38 4.87 -10.71 14.96
C ILE A 38 5.67 -11.94 14.59
N TRP A 39 5.74 -12.22 13.30
CA TRP A 39 6.57 -13.29 12.76
C TRP A 39 7.66 -12.68 11.91
N ASN A 40 8.87 -13.07 12.18
CA ASN A 40 10.02 -12.69 11.39
C ASN A 40 10.75 -13.94 10.93
N ASP A 41 10.56 -14.31 9.68
CA ASP A 41 11.18 -15.50 9.07
C ASP A 41 12.66 -15.24 8.69
N ARG A 42 13.16 -14.04 8.95
CA ARG A 42 14.54 -13.64 8.68
C ARG A 42 15.25 -13.28 9.97
N TYR A 43 16.54 -13.53 9.98
CA TYR A 43 17.39 -13.03 11.04
C TYR A 43 17.49 -11.49 10.97
N VAL A 44 17.39 -10.84 12.11
CA VAL A 44 17.63 -9.40 12.26
C VAL A 44 18.71 -9.16 13.30
N ALA A 45 19.64 -8.25 13.02
CA ALA A 45 20.74 -7.92 13.92
C ALA A 45 20.29 -7.19 15.19
N ASN A 46 19.12 -6.55 15.15
CA ASN A 46 18.57 -5.78 16.25
C ASN A 46 17.07 -6.02 16.38
N GLU A 47 16.60 -6.43 17.54
CA GLU A 47 15.19 -6.70 17.82
C GLU A 47 14.27 -5.50 17.53
N ARG A 48 14.77 -4.27 17.69
CA ARG A 48 14.04 -3.05 17.31
C ARG A 48 13.63 -3.06 15.83
N ASN A 49 14.40 -3.70 14.98
CA ASN A 49 14.12 -3.83 13.57
C ASN A 49 12.84 -4.64 13.31
N ILE A 50 12.54 -5.63 14.13
CA ILE A 50 11.29 -6.40 14.02
C ILE A 50 10.08 -5.49 14.17
N ILE A 51 10.12 -4.57 15.11
CA ILE A 51 9.04 -3.60 15.36
C ILE A 51 8.85 -2.67 14.16
N LEU A 52 9.96 -2.16 13.60
CA LEU A 52 9.93 -1.25 12.45
C LEU A 52 9.46 -1.97 11.18
N GLU A 53 10.05 -3.13 10.87
CA GLU A 53 9.73 -3.92 9.68
C GLU A 53 8.28 -4.38 9.61
N ASN A 54 7.71 -4.74 10.75
CA ASN A 54 6.33 -5.19 10.82
C ASN A 54 5.34 -4.05 11.07
N ASN A 55 5.83 -2.81 11.17
CA ASN A 55 5.01 -1.65 11.47
C ASN A 55 4.05 -1.90 12.65
N PHE A 56 4.62 -2.36 13.75
CA PHE A 56 3.89 -2.98 14.85
C PHE A 56 2.84 -2.07 15.48
N TYR A 57 3.18 -0.82 15.82
CA TYR A 57 2.30 0.04 16.60
C TYR A 57 0.99 0.40 15.90
N PRO A 58 0.96 0.80 14.61
CA PRO A 58 -0.30 1.00 13.90
C PRO A 58 -1.19 -0.24 13.89
N ASN A 59 -0.60 -1.40 13.58
CA ASN A 59 -1.33 -2.67 13.52
C ASN A 59 -1.84 -3.11 14.90
N MET A 60 -1.05 -2.90 15.95
CA MET A 60 -1.44 -3.18 17.34
C MET A 60 -2.65 -2.33 17.74
N LEU A 61 -2.65 -1.03 17.43
CA LEU A 61 -3.77 -0.15 17.76
C LEU A 61 -5.04 -0.56 17.01
N ALA A 62 -4.94 -0.98 15.75
CA ALA A 62 -6.10 -1.45 14.99
C ALA A 62 -6.75 -2.67 15.64
N ILE A 63 -5.98 -3.68 16.01
CA ILE A 63 -6.46 -4.87 16.69
C ILE A 63 -6.97 -4.56 18.10
N ALA A 64 -6.26 -3.72 18.87
CA ALA A 64 -6.65 -3.36 20.22
C ALA A 64 -8.01 -2.63 20.24
N GLU A 65 -8.20 -1.65 19.35
CA GLU A 65 -9.48 -0.94 19.29
C GLU A 65 -10.61 -1.86 18.84
N ARG A 66 -10.39 -2.71 17.85
CA ARG A 66 -11.39 -3.69 17.41
C ARG A 66 -11.74 -4.68 18.54
N ALA A 67 -10.75 -5.18 19.27
CA ALA A 67 -10.99 -6.10 20.39
C ALA A 67 -11.77 -5.43 21.53
N TRP A 68 -11.52 -4.16 21.79
CA TRP A 68 -12.24 -3.39 22.81
C TRP A 68 -13.66 -3.03 22.38
N LYS A 69 -13.82 -2.58 21.13
CA LYS A 69 -15.10 -2.07 20.60
C LYS A 69 -16.08 -3.18 20.21
N GLY A 70 -15.57 -4.34 19.83
CA GLY A 70 -16.37 -5.39 19.19
C GLY A 70 -16.76 -5.04 17.75
N GLY A 71 -17.73 -5.74 17.19
CA GLY A 71 -18.17 -5.56 15.81
C GLY A 71 -17.14 -5.98 14.77
N GLY A 72 -17.11 -5.32 13.64
CA GLY A 72 -16.29 -5.70 12.49
C GLY A 72 -16.98 -6.75 11.60
N THR A 73 -16.28 -7.18 10.57
CA THR A 73 -16.74 -8.20 9.63
C THR A 73 -15.79 -9.41 9.66
N GLU A 74 -16.22 -10.52 9.09
CA GLU A 74 -15.31 -11.66 8.88
C GLU A 74 -14.09 -11.21 8.04
N TYR A 75 -12.90 -11.71 8.37
CA TYR A 75 -11.65 -11.34 7.69
C TYR A 75 -11.72 -11.53 6.17
N PHE A 76 -12.42 -12.56 5.72
CA PHE A 76 -12.60 -12.89 4.30
C PHE A 76 -13.86 -12.26 3.68
N ASP A 77 -14.49 -11.31 4.36
CA ASP A 77 -15.65 -10.62 3.85
C ASP A 77 -15.29 -9.56 2.81
N LYS A 78 -16.29 -8.96 2.21
CA LYS A 78 -16.23 -8.16 0.98
C LYS A 78 -15.29 -6.94 0.98
N ASN A 79 -14.89 -6.42 2.12
CA ASN A 79 -14.05 -5.21 2.16
C ASN A 79 -12.55 -5.53 2.17
N GLY A 80 -12.11 -6.59 2.84
CA GLY A 80 -10.69 -6.99 2.87
C GLY A 80 -9.74 -5.83 3.16
N THR A 81 -8.86 -5.56 2.20
CA THR A 81 -7.83 -4.51 2.27
C THR A 81 -8.27 -3.16 1.67
N ILE A 82 -9.53 -3.00 1.30
CA ILE A 82 -10.04 -1.79 0.64
C ILE A 82 -10.91 -1.00 1.59
N LEU A 83 -10.71 0.32 1.63
CA LEU A 83 -11.62 1.21 2.34
C LEU A 83 -13.00 1.19 1.68
N PRO A 84 -14.06 1.17 2.48
CA PRO A 84 -15.44 1.31 1.98
C PRO A 84 -15.66 2.65 1.29
N SER A 85 -16.84 2.83 0.69
CA SER A 85 -17.24 4.12 0.11
C SER A 85 -17.17 5.24 1.15
N GLU A 86 -16.67 6.42 0.74
CA GLU A 86 -16.49 7.61 1.58
C GLU A 86 -17.78 8.02 2.33
N ASP A 87 -18.95 7.76 1.74
CA ASP A 87 -20.25 8.07 2.33
C ASP A 87 -20.74 7.01 3.33
N SER A 88 -20.05 5.87 3.45
CA SER A 88 -20.49 4.77 4.29
C SER A 88 -20.19 5.00 5.78
N PRO A 89 -20.99 4.41 6.69
CA PRO A 89 -20.69 4.41 8.12
C PRO A 89 -19.36 3.74 8.44
N GLU A 90 -19.01 2.69 7.72
CA GLU A 90 -17.79 1.91 7.90
C GLU A 90 -16.53 2.75 7.56
N PHE A 91 -16.60 3.58 6.52
CA PHE A 91 -15.53 4.52 6.20
C PHE A 91 -15.35 5.56 7.31
N LYS A 92 -16.45 6.12 7.81
CA LYS A 92 -16.39 7.10 8.93
C LYS A 92 -15.81 6.48 10.19
N GLU A 93 -16.19 5.23 10.49
CA GLU A 93 -15.64 4.49 11.62
C GLU A 93 -14.13 4.31 11.50
N PHE A 94 -13.64 3.92 10.32
CA PHE A 94 -12.20 3.80 10.07
C PHE A 94 -11.49 5.16 10.13
N ALA A 95 -12.06 6.22 9.56
CA ALA A 95 -11.48 7.56 9.61
C ALA A 95 -11.36 8.10 11.04
N ASP A 96 -12.35 7.84 11.88
CA ASP A 96 -12.30 8.18 13.30
C ASP A 96 -11.22 7.39 14.05
N PHE A 97 -11.09 6.10 13.75
CA PHE A 97 -9.98 5.28 14.26
C PHE A 97 -8.63 5.84 13.80
N GLU A 98 -8.47 6.12 12.52
CA GLU A 98 -7.24 6.68 11.96
C GLU A 98 -6.82 7.99 12.66
N ASN A 99 -7.77 8.88 12.92
CA ASN A 99 -7.49 10.12 13.65
C ASN A 99 -7.01 9.84 15.08
N ARG A 100 -7.61 8.89 15.81
CA ARG A 100 -7.14 8.49 17.15
C ARG A 100 -5.76 7.84 17.11
N MET A 101 -5.52 6.99 16.12
CA MET A 101 -4.22 6.35 15.92
C MET A 101 -3.11 7.37 15.64
N LEU A 102 -3.38 8.37 14.79
CA LEU A 102 -2.44 9.46 14.51
C LEU A 102 -2.19 10.32 15.76
N TRP A 103 -3.21 10.56 16.57
CA TRP A 103 -3.01 11.21 17.86
C TRP A 103 -2.07 10.40 18.77
N HIS A 104 -2.22 9.08 18.81
CA HIS A 104 -1.31 8.21 19.56
C HIS A 104 0.11 8.23 18.99
N LYS A 105 0.29 8.31 17.68
CA LYS A 105 1.60 8.49 17.05
C LYS A 105 2.33 9.70 17.62
N GLU A 106 1.63 10.83 17.69
CA GLU A 106 2.22 12.11 18.11
C GLU A 106 2.44 12.25 19.63
N HIS A 107 1.67 11.52 20.44
CA HIS A 107 1.68 11.64 21.89
C HIS A 107 2.23 10.40 22.60
N THR A 108 1.53 9.27 22.48
CA THR A 108 1.86 8.05 23.24
C THR A 108 3.11 7.37 22.70
N PHE A 109 3.27 7.33 21.37
CA PHE A 109 4.35 6.64 20.67
C PHE A 109 5.39 7.60 20.07
N LYS A 110 5.43 8.84 20.52
CA LYS A 110 6.41 9.81 20.06
C LYS A 110 7.83 9.27 20.27
N GLY A 111 8.62 9.21 19.19
CA GLY A 111 9.98 8.69 19.20
C GLY A 111 10.09 7.16 19.07
N TYR A 112 8.96 6.47 18.91
CA TYR A 112 8.92 5.06 18.54
C TYR A 112 8.75 4.91 17.02
N PRO A 113 9.17 3.78 16.43
CA PRO A 113 8.96 3.50 15.01
C PRO A 113 7.45 3.41 14.70
N PHE A 114 6.91 4.42 14.06
CA PHE A 114 5.48 4.51 13.74
C PHE A 114 5.30 5.07 12.33
N ALA A 115 5.54 4.24 11.33
CA ALA A 115 5.50 4.64 9.93
C ALA A 115 4.06 4.59 9.40
N TYR A 116 3.30 5.62 9.67
CA TYR A 116 1.94 5.78 9.18
C TYR A 116 1.58 7.25 9.01
N VAL A 117 0.89 7.58 7.94
CA VAL A 117 0.25 8.88 7.71
C VAL A 117 -1.18 8.65 7.27
N LYS A 118 -2.01 9.69 7.37
CA LYS A 118 -3.42 9.61 6.99
C LYS A 118 -3.58 9.11 5.56
N GLN A 119 -4.43 8.10 5.37
CA GLN A 119 -4.73 7.56 4.05
C GLN A 119 -6.18 7.76 3.59
N THR A 120 -7.09 8.12 4.49
CA THR A 120 -8.51 8.34 4.14
C THR A 120 -8.74 9.55 3.23
N ASN A 121 -7.73 10.36 2.99
CA ASN A 121 -7.74 11.47 2.02
C ASN A 121 -6.91 11.20 0.76
N VAL A 122 -6.34 10.01 0.59
CA VAL A 122 -5.54 9.64 -0.59
C VAL A 122 -6.43 8.93 -1.58
N LYS A 123 -6.71 9.57 -2.72
CA LYS A 123 -7.66 9.11 -3.73
C LYS A 123 -6.94 8.75 -5.02
N TRP A 124 -7.35 7.64 -5.62
CA TRP A 124 -6.81 7.13 -6.89
C TRP A 124 -7.92 6.81 -7.87
N ASN A 125 -7.59 6.92 -9.15
CA ASN A 125 -8.32 6.29 -10.26
C ASN A 125 -7.48 5.09 -10.73
N ILE A 126 -8.09 3.91 -10.77
CA ILE A 126 -7.43 2.68 -11.21
C ILE A 126 -8.19 2.11 -12.40
N THR A 127 -7.49 1.76 -13.48
CA THR A 127 -8.09 1.17 -14.68
C THR A 127 -8.45 -0.28 -14.44
N ASP A 128 -9.37 -0.82 -15.24
CA ASP A 128 -9.38 -2.26 -15.49
C ASP A 128 -8.02 -2.71 -16.01
N ALA A 129 -7.67 -3.96 -15.77
CA ALA A 129 -6.36 -4.48 -16.14
C ALA A 129 -6.34 -4.94 -17.62
N PHE A 130 -5.35 -4.48 -18.37
CA PHE A 130 -5.14 -4.81 -19.78
C PHE A 130 -4.30 -6.08 -19.93
N PRO A 131 -4.64 -7.03 -20.83
CA PRO A 131 -3.85 -8.23 -21.04
C PRO A 131 -2.51 -7.92 -21.68
N ASN A 132 -1.40 -8.15 -20.98
CA ASN A 132 -0.06 -7.89 -21.48
C ASN A 132 0.59 -9.12 -22.15
N GLY A 133 -0.01 -10.31 -22.05
CA GLY A 133 0.52 -11.53 -22.66
C GLY A 133 1.87 -11.99 -22.11
N GLY A 134 2.28 -11.48 -20.94
CA GLY A 134 3.59 -11.74 -20.34
C GLY A 134 4.66 -10.69 -20.71
N ASP A 135 4.36 -9.74 -21.59
CA ASP A 135 5.22 -8.59 -21.85
C ASP A 135 4.91 -7.47 -20.85
N LEU A 136 5.72 -7.40 -19.81
CA LEU A 136 5.58 -6.41 -18.74
C LEU A 136 5.86 -4.98 -19.20
N ASN A 137 6.49 -4.79 -20.35
CA ASN A 137 6.78 -3.47 -20.92
C ASN A 137 5.72 -3.00 -21.93
N LYS A 138 4.75 -3.86 -22.29
CA LYS A 138 3.69 -3.52 -23.25
C LYS A 138 3.01 -2.20 -22.88
N VAL A 139 2.85 -1.34 -23.88
CA VAL A 139 2.24 -0.01 -23.73
C VAL A 139 0.75 -0.09 -24.01
N PHE A 140 -0.06 0.61 -23.21
CA PHE A 140 -1.51 0.67 -23.35
C PHE A 140 -2.01 2.11 -23.41
N PRO A 141 -3.26 2.36 -23.82
CA PRO A 141 -3.79 3.71 -24.03
C PRO A 141 -3.66 4.68 -22.84
N PRO A 142 -3.72 4.26 -21.54
CA PRO A 142 -3.52 5.18 -20.43
C PRO A 142 -2.14 5.86 -20.37
N GLU A 143 -1.13 5.28 -21.01
CA GLU A 143 0.20 5.91 -21.10
C GLU A 143 0.24 7.08 -22.11
N GLN A 144 -0.74 7.18 -22.98
CA GLN A 144 -0.85 8.25 -23.97
C GLN A 144 -1.77 9.39 -23.49
N GLU A 145 -2.93 9.04 -22.97
CA GLU A 145 -3.94 9.99 -22.53
C GLU A 145 -4.80 9.42 -21.40
N LEU A 146 -5.10 10.24 -20.38
CA LEU A 146 -6.00 9.85 -19.29
C LEU A 146 -7.46 10.09 -19.68
N LYS A 147 -8.30 9.06 -19.50
CA LYS A 147 -9.74 9.04 -19.82
C LYS A 147 -10.53 8.30 -18.75
N ASP A 148 -11.85 8.47 -18.76
CA ASP A 148 -12.76 7.74 -17.86
C ASP A 148 -12.97 6.28 -18.29
N SER A 149 -12.74 5.97 -19.56
CA SER A 149 -12.71 4.60 -20.09
C SER A 149 -11.85 4.52 -21.35
N TYR A 150 -11.47 3.33 -21.73
CA TYR A 150 -10.59 3.05 -22.86
C TYR A 150 -11.17 1.94 -23.72
N LEU A 151 -11.23 2.16 -25.03
CA LEU A 151 -11.50 1.09 -26.00
C LEU A 151 -10.14 0.53 -26.47
N TYR A 152 -9.88 -0.75 -26.21
CA TYR A 152 -8.64 -1.41 -26.62
C TYR A 152 -8.96 -2.82 -27.16
N GLU A 153 -8.51 -3.11 -28.38
CA GLU A 153 -8.76 -4.40 -29.08
C GLU A 153 -10.26 -4.80 -29.07
N GLY A 154 -11.16 -3.82 -29.25
CA GLY A 154 -12.60 -4.05 -29.30
C GLY A 154 -13.29 -4.27 -27.96
N LYS A 155 -12.57 -4.17 -26.83
CA LYS A 155 -13.10 -4.25 -25.47
C LYS A 155 -12.98 -2.91 -24.76
N GLU A 156 -14.01 -2.57 -23.98
CA GLU A 156 -13.97 -1.41 -23.09
C GLU A 156 -13.32 -1.74 -21.75
N TYR A 157 -12.47 -0.84 -21.27
CA TYR A 157 -11.79 -0.90 -19.97
C TYR A 157 -12.17 0.34 -19.18
N GLY A 158 -12.84 0.16 -18.06
CA GLY A 158 -13.28 1.23 -17.18
C GLY A 158 -12.16 1.77 -16.28
N VAL A 159 -12.49 2.87 -15.60
CA VAL A 159 -11.66 3.48 -14.55
C VAL A 159 -12.50 3.59 -13.29
N HIS A 160 -11.91 3.20 -12.15
CA HIS A 160 -12.63 3.07 -10.89
C HIS A 160 -11.93 3.85 -9.78
N PRO A 161 -12.67 4.67 -9.02
CA PRO A 161 -12.12 5.39 -7.89
C PRO A 161 -11.87 4.45 -6.69
N VAL A 162 -10.81 4.72 -5.94
CA VAL A 162 -10.48 4.03 -4.69
C VAL A 162 -9.76 4.97 -3.74
N ILE A 163 -9.90 4.75 -2.44
CA ILE A 163 -9.26 5.54 -1.39
C ILE A 163 -8.27 4.65 -0.63
N GLY A 164 -7.10 5.18 -0.36
CA GLY A 164 -6.05 4.54 0.42
C GLY A 164 -4.65 4.91 -0.06
N ALA A 165 -3.68 4.86 0.82
CA ALA A 165 -2.27 5.08 0.49
C ALA A 165 -1.59 3.82 -0.06
N GLY A 166 -2.05 2.65 0.39
CA GLY A 166 -1.63 1.35 -0.11
C GLY A 166 -2.82 0.56 -0.65
N ILE A 167 -2.75 0.18 -1.93
CA ILE A 167 -3.83 -0.52 -2.63
C ILE A 167 -3.33 -1.87 -3.11
N TYR A 168 -3.94 -2.94 -2.61
CA TYR A 168 -3.77 -4.27 -3.16
C TYR A 168 -4.68 -4.46 -4.37
N LEU A 169 -4.08 -4.73 -5.53
CA LEU A 169 -4.77 -5.22 -6.72
C LEU A 169 -4.97 -6.73 -6.61
N ARG A 170 -4.02 -7.43 -5.95
CA ARG A 170 -4.08 -8.83 -5.55
C ARG A 170 -3.22 -9.06 -4.30
N HIS A 171 -3.79 -9.70 -3.29
CA HIS A 171 -3.07 -10.13 -2.10
C HIS A 171 -2.34 -11.47 -2.33
N VAL A 172 -1.31 -11.80 -1.51
CA VAL A 172 -0.58 -13.09 -1.62
C VAL A 172 -1.50 -14.30 -1.42
N TRP A 173 -2.53 -14.15 -0.60
CA TRP A 173 -3.53 -15.19 -0.35
C TRP A 173 -4.59 -15.29 -1.44
N GLY A 174 -4.40 -14.57 -2.55
CA GLY A 174 -5.31 -14.60 -3.68
C GLY A 174 -6.72 -14.17 -3.30
N LYS A 175 -7.71 -14.92 -3.77
CA LYS A 175 -9.13 -14.61 -3.55
C LYS A 175 -9.61 -14.74 -2.09
N MET A 176 -8.80 -15.29 -1.21
CA MET A 176 -9.14 -15.41 0.21
C MET A 176 -9.17 -14.06 0.92
N VAL A 177 -8.42 -13.08 0.42
CA VAL A 177 -8.42 -11.71 0.93
C VAL A 177 -8.95 -10.79 -0.16
N PRO A 178 -10.11 -10.16 0.03
CA PRO A 178 -10.66 -9.22 -0.94
C PRO A 178 -9.70 -8.05 -1.20
N THR A 179 -9.55 -7.72 -2.48
CA THR A 179 -8.69 -6.67 -2.97
C THR A 179 -9.42 -5.88 -4.05
N PHE A 180 -8.77 -4.87 -4.63
CA PHE A 180 -9.39 -4.04 -5.66
C PHE A 180 -9.97 -4.87 -6.81
N TYR A 181 -9.20 -5.81 -7.39
CA TYR A 181 -9.75 -6.75 -8.36
C TYR A 181 -10.36 -7.97 -7.65
N LYS A 182 -11.64 -8.21 -7.91
CA LYS A 182 -12.33 -9.40 -7.39
C LYS A 182 -11.79 -10.71 -7.98
N ASP A 183 -11.34 -10.64 -9.23
CA ASP A 183 -10.75 -11.78 -9.97
C ASP A 183 -9.47 -11.34 -10.69
N PRO A 184 -8.38 -11.08 -9.95
CA PRO A 184 -7.12 -10.66 -10.54
C PRO A 184 -6.55 -11.75 -11.46
N GLN A 185 -6.07 -11.35 -12.64
CA GLN A 185 -5.53 -12.25 -13.65
C GLN A 185 -4.02 -12.06 -13.80
N GLU A 186 -3.30 -13.16 -14.04
CA GLU A 186 -1.90 -13.14 -14.44
C GLU A 186 -1.71 -12.45 -15.81
N ASN A 187 -0.52 -11.95 -16.08
CA ASN A 187 -0.14 -11.34 -17.36
C ASN A 187 -1.04 -10.16 -17.74
N HIS A 188 -1.31 -9.29 -16.77
CA HIS A 188 -2.07 -8.07 -16.98
C HIS A 188 -1.29 -6.84 -16.49
N THR A 189 -1.67 -5.67 -17.01
CA THR A 189 -1.13 -4.37 -16.59
C THR A 189 -2.28 -3.46 -16.19
N ALA A 190 -2.23 -2.93 -14.98
CA ALA A 190 -3.13 -1.88 -14.50
C ALA A 190 -2.41 -0.53 -14.51
N TYR A 191 -3.19 0.55 -14.44
CA TYR A 191 -2.69 1.90 -14.23
C TYR A 191 -3.42 2.54 -13.08
N ALA A 192 -2.69 3.31 -12.27
CA ALA A 192 -3.28 4.14 -11.22
C ALA A 192 -2.81 5.59 -11.41
N TYR A 193 -3.71 6.55 -11.20
CA TYR A 193 -3.35 7.94 -11.29
C TYR A 193 -4.16 8.80 -10.33
N THR A 194 -3.56 9.90 -9.94
CA THR A 194 -4.19 10.93 -9.11
C THR A 194 -3.57 12.29 -9.40
N TRP A 195 -4.23 13.33 -8.92
CA TRP A 195 -3.72 14.69 -8.92
C TRP A 195 -3.50 15.14 -7.49
N VAL A 196 -2.33 15.72 -7.21
CA VAL A 196 -1.95 16.19 -5.87
C VAL A 196 -1.71 17.69 -5.93
N TYR A 197 -2.43 18.44 -5.13
CA TYR A 197 -2.23 19.88 -5.03
C TYR A 197 -1.11 20.20 -4.05
N SER A 198 -0.18 21.06 -4.46
CA SER A 198 0.83 21.67 -3.58
C SER A 198 0.62 23.18 -3.51
N PRO A 199 0.57 23.78 -2.30
CA PRO A 199 0.37 25.22 -2.16
C PRO A 199 1.59 26.06 -2.57
N LYS A 200 2.74 25.41 -2.73
CA LYS A 200 4.03 26.03 -3.10
C LYS A 200 4.91 25.03 -3.84
N ASP A 201 5.95 25.56 -4.49
CA ASP A 201 7.06 24.71 -4.96
C ASP A 201 7.83 24.20 -3.75
N GLN A 202 8.00 22.87 -3.66
CA GLN A 202 8.65 22.26 -2.51
C GLN A 202 9.22 20.89 -2.78
N GLU A 203 10.30 20.56 -2.06
CA GLU A 203 10.81 19.20 -1.94
C GLU A 203 10.05 18.48 -0.84
N VAL A 204 9.62 17.26 -1.14
CA VAL A 204 8.91 16.37 -0.21
C VAL A 204 9.51 14.97 -0.26
N GLY A 205 9.19 14.15 0.71
CA GLY A 205 9.49 12.73 0.69
C GLY A 205 8.37 11.95 0.00
N LEU A 206 8.74 10.91 -0.71
CA LEU A 206 7.82 9.96 -1.32
C LEU A 206 8.07 8.57 -0.75
N TRP A 207 7.09 7.99 -0.06
CA TRP A 207 7.05 6.55 0.17
C TRP A 207 6.35 5.90 -1.01
N ALA A 208 7.10 5.10 -1.76
CA ALA A 208 6.58 4.35 -2.90
C ALA A 208 7.04 2.89 -2.82
N GLU A 209 6.10 1.96 -2.96
CA GLU A 209 6.34 0.51 -2.92
C GLU A 209 5.41 -0.20 -3.91
N PHE A 210 5.98 -1.16 -4.64
CA PHE A 210 5.23 -1.98 -5.60
C PHE A 210 5.29 -3.46 -5.27
N GLN A 211 6.11 -3.82 -4.32
CA GLN A 211 6.31 -5.19 -3.90
C GLN A 211 6.70 -5.23 -2.43
N ASN A 212 5.73 -5.50 -1.60
CA ASN A 212 6.01 -5.90 -0.23
C ASN A 212 6.23 -7.42 -0.23
N TYR A 213 7.45 -7.86 -0.42
CA TYR A 213 7.76 -9.28 -0.44
C TYR A 213 7.84 -9.85 0.98
N GLY A 214 7.51 -11.13 1.08
CA GLY A 214 7.53 -11.84 2.36
C GLY A 214 8.92 -11.89 2.97
N ARG A 215 9.00 -12.17 4.26
CA ARG A 215 10.23 -12.25 5.02
C ARG A 215 10.87 -13.64 4.92
N SER A 216 10.74 -14.25 3.77
CA SER A 216 11.31 -15.55 3.49
C SER A 216 12.70 -15.40 2.87
N GLU A 217 13.64 -16.26 3.24
CA GLU A 217 14.96 -16.33 2.62
C GLU A 217 14.90 -16.65 1.10
N MET A 218 13.73 -17.10 0.63
CA MET A 218 13.48 -17.36 -0.78
C MET A 218 13.17 -16.12 -1.59
N ASP A 219 12.79 -15.01 -0.93
CA ASP A 219 12.46 -13.77 -1.61
C ASP A 219 13.72 -12.93 -1.83
N LEU A 220 13.85 -12.35 -3.00
CA LEU A 220 15.01 -11.56 -3.40
C LEU A 220 14.63 -10.07 -3.45
N ALA A 221 15.57 -9.21 -3.09
CA ALA A 221 15.46 -7.79 -3.35
C ALA A 221 15.38 -7.54 -4.88
N PRO A 222 14.68 -6.49 -5.33
CA PRO A 222 14.68 -6.11 -6.72
C PRO A 222 16.11 -5.82 -7.23
N LEU A 223 16.30 -5.98 -8.54
CA LEU A 223 17.54 -5.57 -9.20
C LEU A 223 17.74 -4.06 -9.07
N GLN A 224 19.00 -3.62 -9.02
CA GLN A 224 19.30 -2.18 -9.01
C GLN A 224 18.66 -1.47 -10.20
N GLY A 225 18.08 -0.30 -9.95
CA GLY A 225 17.37 0.47 -10.96
C GLY A 225 15.98 -0.07 -11.31
N LYS A 226 15.44 -1.01 -10.52
CA LYS A 226 14.07 -1.54 -10.66
C LYS A 226 13.31 -1.39 -9.36
N TRP A 227 12.03 -1.09 -9.46
CA TRP A 227 11.15 -1.04 -8.30
C TRP A 227 10.80 -2.43 -7.76
N ASP A 228 10.64 -3.37 -8.70
CA ASP A 228 10.25 -4.76 -8.41
C ASP A 228 10.64 -5.68 -9.58
N TYR A 229 10.23 -6.94 -9.50
CA TYR A 229 10.39 -7.91 -10.59
C TYR A 229 9.26 -7.88 -11.63
N LYS A 230 8.27 -7.00 -11.45
CA LYS A 230 7.09 -6.89 -12.32
C LYS A 230 7.21 -5.76 -13.35
N GLY A 231 8.20 -4.88 -13.22
CA GLY A 231 8.36 -3.73 -14.12
C GLY A 231 7.47 -2.54 -13.78
N SER A 232 7.08 -2.40 -12.51
CA SER A 232 6.33 -1.25 -12.03
C SER A 232 7.11 0.04 -12.20
N ARG A 233 6.40 1.14 -12.49
CA ARG A 233 6.98 2.47 -12.73
C ARG A 233 6.07 3.56 -12.16
N ILE A 234 6.66 4.68 -11.80
CA ILE A 234 5.97 5.86 -11.28
C ILE A 234 6.49 7.13 -11.97
N TRP A 235 5.58 8.05 -12.27
CA TRP A 235 5.90 9.39 -12.81
C TRP A 235 5.19 10.45 -11.98
N ILE A 236 5.87 11.56 -11.75
CA ILE A 236 5.32 12.80 -11.22
C ILE A 236 5.53 13.88 -12.30
N ASN A 237 4.47 14.53 -12.75
CA ASN A 237 4.51 15.56 -13.80
C ASN A 237 5.26 15.10 -15.09
N ASN A 238 5.10 13.82 -15.48
CA ASN A 238 5.77 13.15 -16.60
C ASN A 238 7.27 12.86 -16.38
N GLU A 239 7.85 13.18 -15.24
CA GLU A 239 9.19 12.77 -14.85
C GLU A 239 9.14 11.41 -14.17
N GLU A 240 9.91 10.44 -14.67
CA GLU A 240 9.98 9.10 -14.08
C GLU A 240 10.81 9.13 -12.80
N ILE A 241 10.20 8.70 -11.71
CA ILE A 241 10.85 8.59 -10.42
C ILE A 241 11.64 7.28 -10.34
N GLN A 242 12.92 7.40 -10.11
CA GLN A 242 13.81 6.26 -10.02
C GLN A 242 13.67 5.55 -8.67
N PRO A 243 13.77 4.22 -8.63
CA PRO A 243 13.77 3.48 -7.37
C PRO A 243 15.02 3.82 -6.55
N PRO A 244 14.95 3.60 -5.21
CA PRO A 244 16.13 3.76 -4.37
C PRO A 244 17.20 2.74 -4.73
N VAL A 245 18.44 3.00 -4.29
CA VAL A 245 19.53 2.02 -4.38
C VAL A 245 19.27 0.93 -3.33
N TRP A 246 19.14 -0.31 -3.80
CA TRP A 246 18.96 -1.46 -2.93
C TRP A 246 20.29 -1.87 -2.28
N THR A 247 20.29 -2.10 -0.97
CA THR A 247 21.51 -2.53 -0.24
C THR A 247 21.72 -4.04 -0.30
N ALA A 248 20.65 -4.82 -0.45
CA ALA A 248 20.72 -6.26 -0.73
C ALA A 248 20.26 -6.53 -2.16
N THR A 249 21.11 -7.14 -2.97
CA THR A 249 20.87 -7.34 -4.41
C THR A 249 20.69 -8.80 -4.81
N HIS A 250 20.97 -9.73 -3.90
CA HIS A 250 20.96 -11.17 -4.19
C HIS A 250 20.60 -11.97 -2.96
N ARG A 251 20.27 -13.24 -3.18
CA ARG A 251 20.24 -14.24 -2.10
C ARG A 251 21.59 -14.21 -1.40
N THR A 252 21.58 -13.82 -0.17
CA THR A 252 22.72 -13.95 0.71
C THR A 252 22.54 -15.23 1.52
N LYS A 253 23.63 -15.79 2.03
CA LYS A 253 23.55 -16.87 3.02
C LYS A 253 23.02 -16.37 4.36
N SER A 254 22.93 -15.08 4.53
CA SER A 254 22.35 -14.41 5.68
C SER A 254 20.85 -14.23 5.46
N ASN A 255 20.06 -14.61 6.44
CA ASN A 255 18.62 -14.36 6.46
C ASN A 255 18.28 -12.94 6.87
N GLU A 256 19.28 -12.09 7.10
CA GLU A 256 19.08 -10.69 7.38
C GLU A 256 18.98 -9.90 6.09
N ILE A 257 17.90 -9.15 5.96
CA ILE A 257 17.73 -8.13 4.93
C ILE A 257 17.72 -6.78 5.64
N ALA A 258 18.52 -5.85 5.13
CA ALA A 258 18.49 -4.49 5.65
C ALA A 258 17.11 -3.88 5.51
N LEU A 259 16.65 -3.17 6.54
CA LEU A 259 15.31 -2.55 6.59
C LEU A 259 14.98 -1.73 5.35
N GLY A 260 15.94 -0.99 4.82
CA GLY A 260 15.78 -0.20 3.61
C GLY A 260 15.39 -0.98 2.35
N ASN A 261 15.44 -2.31 2.37
CA ASN A 261 15.08 -3.17 1.23
C ASN A 261 13.78 -3.94 1.43
N GLU A 262 13.21 -3.91 2.62
CA GLU A 262 12.06 -4.75 2.97
C GLU A 262 10.75 -4.14 2.47
N ASN A 263 10.50 -2.88 2.82
CA ASN A 263 9.35 -2.13 2.34
C ASN A 263 9.60 -0.62 2.47
N CYS A 264 8.76 0.18 1.84
CA CYS A 264 8.92 1.64 1.80
C CYS A 264 8.88 2.31 3.17
N VAL A 265 8.12 1.77 4.12
CA VAL A 265 7.98 2.37 5.46
C VAL A 265 9.18 2.14 6.35
N ALA A 266 10.05 1.19 5.99
CA ALA A 266 11.29 0.92 6.71
C ALA A 266 12.50 1.67 6.10
N ARG A 267 12.32 2.39 5.00
CA ARG A 267 13.33 3.17 4.27
C ARG A 267 13.13 4.66 4.45
N PRO A 268 14.20 5.46 4.29
CA PRO A 268 14.04 6.89 4.06
C PRO A 268 13.16 7.13 2.82
N PRO A 269 12.30 8.15 2.83
CA PRO A 269 11.51 8.51 1.66
C PRO A 269 12.42 9.01 0.53
N ILE A 270 11.96 8.84 -0.70
CA ILE A 270 12.65 9.37 -1.89
C ILE A 270 12.34 10.85 -1.98
N ALA A 271 13.37 11.69 -2.16
CA ALA A 271 13.18 13.11 -2.39
C ALA A 271 12.54 13.34 -3.77
N VAL A 272 11.44 14.08 -3.83
CA VAL A 272 10.75 14.46 -5.04
C VAL A 272 10.29 15.91 -4.98
N HIS A 273 10.20 16.56 -6.14
CA HIS A 273 9.73 17.93 -6.25
C HIS A 273 8.23 17.99 -6.59
N LEU A 274 7.48 18.80 -5.86
CA LEU A 274 6.12 19.19 -6.20
C LEU A 274 6.09 20.64 -6.63
N ASN A 275 5.58 20.91 -7.83
CA ASN A 275 5.32 22.27 -8.31
C ASN A 275 4.14 22.88 -7.55
N LYS A 276 4.15 24.18 -7.35
CA LYS A 276 2.97 24.90 -6.90
C LYS A 276 1.79 24.64 -7.83
N GLY A 277 0.65 24.26 -7.26
CA GLY A 277 -0.55 23.85 -8.00
C GLY A 277 -0.69 22.35 -8.10
N TRP A 278 -1.28 21.88 -9.20
CA TRP A 278 -1.60 20.48 -9.41
C TRP A 278 -0.44 19.68 -9.99
N ASN A 279 -0.15 18.56 -9.37
CA ASN A 279 0.88 17.62 -9.79
C ASN A 279 0.21 16.29 -10.15
N LYS A 280 0.47 15.80 -11.34
CA LYS A 280 0.00 14.49 -11.81
C LYS A 280 0.90 13.40 -11.26
N VAL A 281 0.31 12.41 -10.61
CA VAL A 281 1.00 11.15 -10.22
C VAL A 281 0.41 10.02 -11.05
N PHE A 282 1.25 9.27 -11.74
CA PHE A 282 0.85 8.21 -12.65
C PHE A 282 1.71 6.97 -12.42
N LEU A 283 1.06 5.81 -12.28
CA LEU A 283 1.72 4.53 -12.03
C LEU A 283 1.36 3.52 -13.12
N LYS A 284 2.36 2.79 -13.59
CA LYS A 284 2.22 1.59 -14.39
C LYS A 284 2.45 0.39 -13.49
N LEU A 285 1.49 -0.53 -13.46
CA LEU A 285 1.40 -1.64 -12.52
C LEU A 285 1.23 -2.97 -13.28
N PRO A 286 2.28 -3.46 -13.94
CA PRO A 286 2.21 -4.76 -14.60
C PRO A 286 2.33 -5.90 -13.60
N VAL A 287 1.80 -7.06 -13.97
CA VAL A 287 2.04 -8.33 -13.31
C VAL A 287 2.18 -9.43 -14.36
N GLY A 288 3.11 -10.34 -14.13
CA GLY A 288 3.29 -11.57 -14.87
C GLY A 288 2.58 -12.74 -14.18
N LYS A 289 3.33 -13.78 -13.86
CA LYS A 289 2.85 -14.92 -13.08
C LYS A 289 2.73 -14.57 -11.60
N PHE A 290 1.79 -15.19 -10.89
CA PHE A 290 1.61 -15.06 -9.45
C PHE A 290 2.57 -15.93 -8.63
N ASN A 291 3.35 -16.72 -9.28
CA ASN A 291 4.45 -17.50 -8.70
C ASN A 291 5.66 -17.38 -9.62
N MET A 292 6.79 -16.93 -9.09
CA MET A 292 8.01 -16.70 -9.83
C MET A 292 9.23 -17.08 -8.97
N PRO A 293 10.37 -17.44 -9.61
CA PRO A 293 11.57 -17.90 -8.88
C PRO A 293 12.13 -16.87 -7.88
N GLU A 294 12.00 -15.58 -8.20
CA GLU A 294 12.57 -14.48 -7.42
C GLU A 294 11.71 -14.12 -6.22
N VAL A 295 10.41 -14.37 -6.32
CA VAL A 295 9.43 -14.00 -5.29
C VAL A 295 8.35 -15.07 -5.18
N ARG A 296 8.39 -15.82 -4.10
CA ARG A 296 7.44 -16.92 -3.87
C ARG A 296 6.00 -16.45 -3.72
N LEU A 297 5.80 -15.32 -3.07
CA LEU A 297 4.49 -14.77 -2.73
C LEU A 297 4.29 -13.42 -3.43
N VAL A 298 4.03 -13.46 -4.72
CA VAL A 298 3.82 -12.24 -5.52
C VAL A 298 2.57 -11.52 -5.04
N LYS A 299 2.77 -10.30 -4.57
CA LYS A 299 1.71 -9.31 -4.34
C LYS A 299 1.60 -8.41 -5.57
N TRP A 300 0.40 -8.07 -5.97
CA TRP A 300 0.17 -7.03 -6.96
C TRP A 300 -0.45 -5.84 -6.26
N MET A 301 0.38 -4.84 -5.98
CA MET A 301 0.03 -3.72 -5.13
C MET A 301 0.87 -2.49 -5.46
N PHE A 302 0.45 -1.36 -4.93
CA PHE A 302 1.31 -0.20 -4.78
C PHE A 302 1.02 0.49 -3.45
N THR A 303 2.02 1.17 -2.92
CA THR A 303 1.89 2.21 -1.90
C THR A 303 2.49 3.48 -2.48
N THR A 304 1.81 4.60 -2.34
CA THR A 304 2.32 5.90 -2.77
C THR A 304 1.72 6.98 -1.88
N VAL A 305 2.57 7.62 -1.08
CA VAL A 305 2.15 8.68 -0.17
C VAL A 305 3.25 9.72 0.00
N PHE A 306 2.87 10.99 0.05
CA PHE A 306 3.78 12.08 0.27
C PHE A 306 3.95 12.36 1.76
N VAL A 307 5.19 12.47 2.18
CA VAL A 307 5.60 12.66 3.57
C VAL A 307 6.63 13.80 3.66
N THR A 308 6.91 14.26 4.86
CA THR A 308 8.04 15.16 5.09
C THR A 308 9.36 14.47 4.68
N PRO A 309 10.42 15.23 4.32
CA PRO A 309 11.68 14.62 3.87
C PRO A 309 12.31 13.63 4.85
N ASP A 310 12.03 13.77 6.15
CA ASP A 310 12.45 12.83 7.20
C ASP A 310 11.54 11.59 7.30
N GLY A 311 10.39 11.57 6.63
CA GLY A 311 9.42 10.49 6.67
C GLY A 311 8.54 10.43 7.92
N GLU A 312 8.65 11.40 8.80
CA GLU A 312 7.97 11.36 10.10
C GLU A 312 6.49 11.73 10.00
N ASN A 313 6.13 12.65 9.11
CA ASN A 313 4.79 13.23 9.05
C ASN A 313 4.26 13.31 7.62
N ALA A 314 2.94 13.50 7.49
CA ALA A 314 2.33 13.92 6.24
C ALA A 314 2.82 15.33 5.86
N VAL A 315 2.87 15.61 4.57
CA VAL A 315 3.16 16.97 4.08
C VAL A 315 1.93 17.85 4.26
N ASP A 316 2.08 18.99 4.90
CA ASP A 316 1.02 19.98 5.04
C ASP A 316 0.60 20.52 3.67
N GLY A 317 -0.69 20.46 3.39
CA GLY A 317 -1.31 21.08 2.22
C GLY A 317 -1.53 20.22 0.97
N PRO A 318 -0.75 19.18 0.63
CA PRO A 318 -1.10 18.32 -0.48
C PRO A 318 -2.44 17.62 -0.27
N VAL A 319 -3.31 17.71 -1.26
CA VAL A 319 -4.60 16.99 -1.30
C VAL A 319 -4.69 16.19 -2.57
N SER A 320 -5.13 14.94 -2.47
CA SER A 320 -5.33 14.07 -3.61
C SER A 320 -6.75 14.19 -4.16
N TYR A 321 -6.88 14.23 -5.49
CA TYR A 321 -8.16 14.25 -6.19
C TYR A 321 -8.14 13.21 -7.31
N THR A 322 -9.33 12.66 -7.60
CA THR A 322 -9.50 11.63 -8.64
C THR A 322 -10.12 12.16 -9.93
N HIS A 323 -10.34 13.47 -10.07
CA HIS A 323 -10.96 14.03 -11.26
C HIS A 323 -9.98 14.10 -12.44
N LEU A 324 -10.47 13.78 -13.64
CA LEU A 324 -9.72 13.90 -14.89
C LEU A 324 -9.46 15.35 -15.27
N THR A 325 -10.42 16.21 -15.00
CA THR A 325 -10.29 17.66 -15.18
C THR A 325 -9.78 18.29 -13.91
N LEU A 326 -8.71 19.07 -14.02
CA LEU A 326 -8.24 19.89 -12.91
C LEU A 326 -9.38 20.79 -12.44
N PRO A 327 -9.60 20.94 -11.11
CA PRO A 327 -10.51 21.94 -10.60
C PRO A 327 -10.09 23.30 -11.16
N THR A 328 -11.04 24.06 -11.71
CA THR A 328 -10.82 25.46 -12.04
C THR A 328 -10.66 26.21 -10.71
N THR A 329 -9.50 26.80 -10.51
CA THR A 329 -9.21 27.67 -9.36
C THR A 329 -10.07 28.91 -9.36
#